data_4f6e4e2fd08c3b3487538e4e1d428cf4
#
_entry.id   4f6e4e2fd08c3b3487538e4e1d428cf4
#
_cell.length_a   1.000
_cell.length_b   1.000
_cell.length_c   1.000
_cell.angle_alpha   90.00
_cell.angle_beta   90.00
_cell.angle_gamma   90.00
#
_symmetry.space_group_name_H-M   'P 1'
#
loop_
_entity.id
_entity.type
_entity.pdbx_description
1 polymer ?
#
loop_
_entity_poly.entity_id
_entity_poly.type
_entity_poly.pdbx_seq_one_letter_code
_entity_poly.pdbx_strand_id
1 'polypeptide(L)'
;MKKLMFALVLATAVSTVNAQTMNEKTTENDYNKWSIELAGGVNKTQRPMSANYFTSTPSPYTVDLGARYMFNNKFGLKADFGYNSFEGKNNSLSFDTKYYRANLQAVANLGRIMNFETWTNTIGLLGHAGFGLAQLEDQNSAIKDKMGNFIAGVTGQIKLSNRVALTGDFTTILNASQDVAFDAASAYAGRGFGGILFNGTVGVTVYLGKNTKHADWVSSADATNELKDRVTAIEDKMVDADNDGVADYLDTEKNTAAGALV
;
A
#
# COMPACT_ATOMS: atom_id res chain seq x y z
N MET A 1 -4.50 -18.13 24.08
CA MET A 1 -5.21 -18.77 22.96
C MET A 1 -5.69 -17.79 21.88
N LYS A 2 -6.19 -16.58 22.21
CA LYS A 2 -6.64 -15.60 21.19
C LYS A 2 -5.50 -15.08 20.26
N LYS A 3 -4.26 -14.99 20.74
CA LYS A 3 -3.09 -14.55 19.95
C LYS A 3 -2.63 -15.59 18.89
N LEU A 4 -2.90 -16.89 19.16
CA LEU A 4 -2.56 -17.97 18.23
C LEU A 4 -3.55 -18.06 17.06
N MET A 5 -4.82 -17.72 17.28
CA MET A 5 -5.84 -17.72 16.23
C MET A 5 -5.60 -16.66 15.17
N PHE A 6 -5.07 -15.47 15.55
CA PHE A 6 -4.75 -14.40 14.58
C PHE A 6 -3.60 -14.80 13.65
N ALA A 7 -2.57 -15.46 14.17
CA ALA A 7 -1.46 -15.98 13.36
C ALA A 7 -1.91 -17.11 12.42
N LEU A 8 -2.88 -17.93 12.84
CA LEU A 8 -3.41 -19.04 12.05
C LEU A 8 -4.28 -18.54 10.88
N VAL A 9 -5.08 -17.49 11.08
CA VAL A 9 -5.89 -16.87 10.03
C VAL A 9 -5.00 -16.20 8.97
N LEU A 10 -3.87 -15.60 9.37
CA LEU A 10 -2.90 -15.05 8.43
C LEU A 10 -2.18 -16.15 7.62
N ALA A 11 -1.84 -17.27 8.26
CA ALA A 11 -1.18 -18.41 7.61
C ALA A 11 -2.11 -19.12 6.60
N THR A 12 -3.41 -19.22 6.88
CA THR A 12 -4.39 -19.82 5.96
C THR A 12 -4.68 -18.92 4.75
N ALA A 13 -4.63 -17.58 4.89
CA ALA A 13 -4.77 -16.67 3.77
C ALA A 13 -3.60 -16.77 2.77
N VAL A 14 -2.39 -17.10 3.24
CA VAL A 14 -1.21 -17.28 2.39
C VAL A 14 -1.23 -18.63 1.65
N SER A 15 -1.81 -19.69 2.24
CA SER A 15 -1.83 -21.02 1.64
C SER A 15 -2.86 -21.20 0.52
N THR A 16 -3.92 -20.40 0.47
CA THR A 16 -4.93 -20.45 -0.61
C THR A 16 -4.52 -19.74 -1.90
N VAL A 17 -3.41 -19.00 -1.89
CA VAL A 17 -2.92 -18.24 -3.06
C VAL A 17 -2.10 -19.10 -4.04
N ASN A 18 -1.71 -20.33 -3.67
CA ASN A 18 -0.82 -21.18 -4.48
C ASN A 18 -1.53 -22.17 -5.43
N ALA A 19 -2.85 -22.13 -5.54
CA ALA A 19 -3.59 -23.12 -6.32
C ALA A 19 -4.34 -22.51 -7.51
N GLN A 20 -3.61 -21.94 -8.48
CA GLN A 20 -4.13 -21.80 -9.84
C GLN A 20 -3.02 -21.38 -10.80
N THR A 21 -2.29 -22.36 -11.35
CA THR A 21 -1.59 -22.23 -12.63
C THR A 21 -2.57 -22.60 -13.73
N MET A 22 -3.05 -21.62 -14.47
CA MET A 22 -3.68 -21.85 -15.77
C MET A 22 -3.29 -20.72 -16.72
N ASN A 23 -2.80 -21.13 -17.91
CA ASN A 23 -2.51 -20.29 -19.04
C ASN A 23 -3.76 -19.53 -19.49
N GLU A 24 -3.77 -18.23 -19.28
CA GLU A 24 -4.65 -17.31 -20.01
C GLU A 24 -3.80 -16.20 -20.63
N LYS A 25 -4.07 -15.90 -21.90
CA LYS A 25 -3.49 -14.79 -22.65
C LYS A 25 -3.61 -13.49 -21.85
N THR A 26 -2.48 -12.94 -21.42
CA THR A 26 -2.40 -11.70 -20.67
C THR A 26 -2.66 -10.51 -21.59
N THR A 27 -3.67 -9.73 -21.27
CA THR A 27 -3.92 -8.43 -21.88
C THR A 27 -3.18 -7.33 -21.10
N GLU A 28 -2.90 -6.20 -21.72
CA GLU A 28 -2.08 -5.05 -21.33
C GLU A 28 -2.33 -4.46 -19.91
N ASN A 29 -3.20 -5.08 -19.09
CA ASN A 29 -3.56 -4.68 -17.73
C ASN A 29 -3.54 -5.84 -16.72
N ASP A 30 -2.83 -6.92 -17.00
CA ASP A 30 -2.87 -8.13 -16.18
C ASP A 30 -1.85 -8.12 -15.04
N TYR A 31 -2.07 -7.22 -14.09
CA TYR A 31 -1.38 -7.23 -12.81
C TYR A 31 -2.38 -7.19 -11.64
N ASN A 32 -1.94 -7.68 -10.51
CA ASN A 32 -2.74 -7.61 -9.28
C ASN A 32 -2.84 -6.16 -8.80
N LYS A 33 -4.02 -5.76 -8.34
CA LYS A 33 -4.30 -4.39 -7.91
C LYS A 33 -4.55 -4.26 -6.41
N TRP A 34 -4.88 -5.36 -5.75
CA TRP A 34 -5.20 -5.39 -4.33
C TRP A 34 -4.01 -5.82 -3.48
N SER A 35 -3.84 -5.17 -2.34
CA SER A 35 -2.93 -5.61 -1.28
C SER A 35 -3.55 -5.41 0.10
N ILE A 36 -3.11 -6.23 1.05
CA ILE A 36 -3.37 -6.07 2.49
C ILE A 36 -2.05 -5.77 3.18
N GLU A 37 -2.08 -4.82 4.10
CA GLU A 37 -0.91 -4.33 4.81
C GLU A 37 -1.13 -4.49 6.31
N LEU A 38 -0.17 -5.08 7.01
CA LEU A 38 -0.12 -5.16 8.47
C LEU A 38 1.22 -4.65 8.95
N ALA A 39 1.19 -3.65 9.82
CA ALA A 39 2.39 -3.04 10.36
C ALA A 39 2.29 -2.81 11.86
N GLY A 40 3.42 -2.78 12.53
CA GLY A 40 3.55 -2.44 13.93
C GLY A 40 4.78 -1.58 14.16
N GLY A 41 4.78 -0.79 15.23
CA GLY A 41 5.90 0.09 15.47
C GLY A 41 5.75 1.00 16.67
N VAL A 42 6.30 2.18 16.52
CA VAL A 42 6.42 3.19 17.56
C VAL A 42 5.70 4.48 17.16
N ASN A 43 5.31 5.23 18.16
CA ASN A 43 4.68 6.53 17.97
C ASN A 43 5.36 7.62 18.80
N LYS A 44 5.07 8.86 18.46
CA LYS A 44 5.45 10.03 19.23
C LYS A 44 4.35 11.08 19.12
N THR A 45 3.66 11.30 20.23
CA THR A 45 2.80 12.48 20.39
C THR A 45 3.68 13.73 20.53
N GLN A 46 3.35 14.77 19.75
CA GLN A 46 4.07 16.05 19.80
C GLN A 46 3.31 17.06 20.67
N ARG A 47 2.05 17.31 20.34
CA ARG A 47 1.13 18.23 21.01
C ARG A 47 -0.32 17.91 20.64
N PRO A 48 -1.34 18.30 21.46
CA PRO A 48 -1.18 18.88 22.80
C PRO A 48 -0.84 17.82 23.84
N MET A 49 -0.02 18.22 24.80
CA MET A 49 0.27 17.47 26.04
C MET A 49 0.12 18.42 27.21
N SER A 50 -0.45 17.94 28.31
CA SER A 50 -0.60 18.73 29.55
C SER A 50 0.75 18.92 30.24
N ALA A 51 0.84 19.93 31.11
CA ALA A 51 2.06 20.17 31.87
C ALA A 51 2.45 18.96 32.72
N ASN A 52 3.72 18.54 32.67
CA ASN A 52 4.26 17.37 33.35
C ASN A 52 3.78 16.01 32.83
N TYR A 53 3.07 15.99 31.70
CA TYR A 53 2.68 14.77 30.99
C TYR A 53 3.52 14.60 29.71
N PHE A 54 4.14 13.44 29.53
CA PHE A 54 4.88 13.11 28.30
C PHE A 54 5.00 11.59 28.11
N THR A 55 5.03 11.17 26.87
CA THR A 55 5.30 9.79 26.47
C THR A 55 6.80 9.53 26.38
N SER A 56 7.22 8.26 26.43
CA SER A 56 8.59 7.89 26.06
C SER A 56 8.89 8.31 24.61
N THR A 57 10.17 8.38 24.27
CA THR A 57 10.63 8.73 22.92
C THR A 57 11.59 7.65 22.41
N PRO A 58 11.18 6.80 21.49
CA PRO A 58 9.83 6.59 20.98
C PRO A 58 8.92 5.83 21.96
N SER A 59 7.60 5.96 21.80
CA SER A 59 6.61 5.16 22.52
C SER A 59 6.25 3.92 21.70
N PRO A 60 6.27 2.72 22.26
CA PRO A 60 5.83 1.51 21.56
C PRO A 60 4.30 1.49 21.38
N TYR A 61 3.81 0.41 20.67
CA TYR A 61 2.39 0.10 20.50
C TYR A 61 1.65 0.99 19.50
N THR A 62 2.16 0.99 18.27
CA THR A 62 1.40 1.36 17.08
C THR A 62 1.14 0.10 16.28
N VAL A 63 -0.11 -0.08 15.83
CA VAL A 63 -0.51 -1.18 14.92
C VAL A 63 -1.40 -0.60 13.84
N ASP A 64 -1.11 -0.93 12.59
CA ASP A 64 -1.84 -0.51 11.42
C ASP A 64 -2.26 -1.71 10.58
N LEU A 65 -3.52 -1.74 10.17
CA LEU A 65 -4.09 -2.69 9.23
C LEU A 65 -4.70 -1.91 8.06
N GLY A 66 -4.27 -2.19 6.83
CA GLY A 66 -4.72 -1.51 5.64
C GLY A 66 -5.08 -2.44 4.50
N ALA A 67 -5.99 -1.98 3.65
CA ALA A 67 -6.27 -2.56 2.35
C ALA A 67 -6.06 -1.48 1.29
N ARG A 68 -5.30 -1.81 0.25
CA ARG A 68 -4.95 -0.88 -0.81
C ARG A 68 -5.37 -1.42 -2.17
N TYR A 69 -5.92 -0.54 -3.00
CA TYR A 69 -6.25 -0.80 -4.39
C TYR A 69 -5.50 0.16 -5.31
N MET A 70 -4.73 -0.37 -6.24
CA MET A 70 -4.03 0.42 -7.25
C MET A 70 -4.88 0.50 -8.52
N PHE A 71 -5.17 1.73 -8.97
CA PHE A 71 -5.86 1.97 -10.26
C PHE A 71 -4.94 1.61 -11.43
N ASN A 72 -3.67 1.99 -11.29
CA ASN A 72 -2.57 1.71 -12.22
C ASN A 72 -1.26 1.52 -11.42
N ASN A 73 -0.13 1.42 -12.09
CA ASN A 73 1.17 1.23 -11.44
C ASN A 73 1.69 2.47 -10.68
N LYS A 74 1.03 3.63 -10.81
CA LYS A 74 1.46 4.90 -10.20
C LYS A 74 0.53 5.40 -9.10
N PHE A 75 -0.78 5.15 -9.19
CA PHE A 75 -1.78 5.72 -8.27
C PHE A 75 -2.77 4.67 -7.76
N GLY A 76 -3.20 4.87 -6.52
CA GLY A 76 -4.18 4.02 -5.85
C GLY A 76 -4.86 4.70 -4.67
N LEU A 77 -5.70 3.93 -4.00
CA LEU A 77 -6.35 4.29 -2.73
C LEU A 77 -6.03 3.24 -1.67
N LYS A 78 -5.91 3.70 -0.43
CA LYS A 78 -5.73 2.86 0.76
C LYS A 78 -6.77 3.22 1.80
N ALA A 79 -7.47 2.23 2.32
CA ALA A 79 -8.25 2.33 3.54
C ALA A 79 -7.48 1.65 4.66
N ASP A 80 -7.33 2.31 5.80
CA ASP A 80 -6.61 1.75 6.94
C ASP A 80 -7.31 2.01 8.27
N PHE A 81 -7.05 1.11 9.20
CA PHE A 81 -7.38 1.22 10.61
C PHE A 81 -6.09 1.19 11.42
N GLY A 82 -5.92 2.18 12.29
CA GLY A 82 -4.74 2.31 13.15
C GLY A 82 -5.10 2.36 14.63
N TYR A 83 -4.22 1.78 15.42
CA TYR A 83 -4.27 1.78 16.87
C TYR A 83 -2.95 2.30 17.46
N ASN A 84 -3.04 3.25 18.37
CA ASN A 84 -1.89 3.76 19.13
C ASN A 84 -2.21 3.71 20.62
N SER A 85 -1.22 3.36 21.42
CA SER A 85 -1.29 3.45 22.89
C SER A 85 -0.31 4.50 23.36
N PHE A 86 -0.77 5.38 24.27
CA PHE A 86 0.06 6.41 24.89
C PHE A 86 0.06 6.21 26.39
N GLU A 87 1.24 6.12 26.98
CA GLU A 87 1.43 5.93 28.41
C GLU A 87 2.48 6.90 28.95
N GLY A 88 2.29 7.36 30.18
CA GLY A 88 3.28 8.15 30.91
C GLY A 88 4.54 7.36 31.22
N LYS A 89 5.72 7.88 30.88
CA LYS A 89 7.04 7.27 31.13
C LYS A 89 8.02 8.30 31.68
N ASN A 90 9.09 7.83 32.35
CA ASN A 90 10.27 8.66 32.69
C ASN A 90 9.92 9.97 33.41
N ASN A 91 9.39 9.93 34.63
CA ASN A 91 8.98 11.07 35.44
C ASN A 91 7.74 11.84 34.93
N SER A 92 7.04 11.35 33.91
CA SER A 92 5.70 11.86 33.59
C SER A 92 4.72 11.53 34.69
N LEU A 93 3.71 12.39 34.87
CA LEU A 93 2.52 11.97 35.57
C LEU A 93 1.87 10.77 34.87
N SER A 94 1.20 9.91 35.67
CA SER A 94 0.62 8.66 35.11
C SER A 94 -0.59 8.96 34.24
N PHE A 95 -0.63 8.41 33.05
CA PHE A 95 -1.80 8.37 32.17
C PHE A 95 -1.74 7.13 31.26
N ASP A 96 -2.89 6.69 30.78
CA ASP A 96 -3.03 5.62 29.78
C ASP A 96 -4.19 5.96 28.84
N THR A 97 -3.86 6.35 27.62
CA THR A 97 -4.82 6.70 26.59
C THR A 97 -4.64 5.85 25.35
N LYS A 98 -5.75 5.52 24.71
CA LYS A 98 -5.79 4.75 23.46
C LYS A 98 -6.33 5.64 22.34
N TYR A 99 -5.71 5.53 21.18
CA TYR A 99 -6.08 6.31 20.01
C TYR A 99 -6.37 5.37 18.84
N TYR A 100 -7.60 5.42 18.39
CA TYR A 100 -8.11 4.63 17.25
C TYR A 100 -8.32 5.56 16.07
N ARG A 101 -8.00 5.11 14.87
CA ARG A 101 -8.26 5.88 13.66
C ARG A 101 -8.71 4.99 12.51
N ALA A 102 -9.53 5.56 11.62
CA ALA A 102 -9.91 4.97 10.35
C ALA A 102 -9.73 6.04 9.26
N ASN A 103 -8.97 5.73 8.21
CA ASN A 103 -8.59 6.70 7.20
C ASN A 103 -8.84 6.17 5.79
N LEU A 104 -9.03 7.12 4.87
CA LEU A 104 -8.97 6.91 3.43
C LEU A 104 -7.86 7.78 2.84
N GLN A 105 -6.94 7.18 2.13
CA GLN A 105 -5.73 7.83 1.65
C GLN A 105 -5.54 7.61 0.15
N ALA A 106 -5.14 8.66 -0.56
CA ALA A 106 -4.53 8.53 -1.89
C ALA A 106 -3.10 7.99 -1.74
N VAL A 107 -2.72 7.12 -2.63
CA VAL A 107 -1.36 6.54 -2.69
C VAL A 107 -0.75 6.84 -4.04
N ALA A 108 0.48 7.33 -4.03
CA ALA A 108 1.31 7.54 -5.21
C ALA A 108 2.55 6.64 -5.15
N ASN A 109 2.77 5.81 -6.15
CA ASN A 109 3.98 5.02 -6.28
C ASN A 109 5.13 5.91 -6.80
N LEU A 110 5.82 6.54 -5.87
CA LEU A 110 6.94 7.44 -6.17
C LEU A 110 8.08 6.68 -6.85
N GLY A 111 8.29 5.42 -6.51
CA GLY A 111 9.28 4.57 -7.17
C GLY A 111 9.02 4.45 -8.68
N ARG A 112 7.75 4.28 -9.09
CA ARG A 112 7.38 4.21 -10.51
C ARG A 112 7.32 5.58 -11.20
N ILE A 113 6.97 6.63 -10.45
CA ILE A 113 6.99 8.01 -10.96
C ILE A 113 8.43 8.46 -11.21
N MET A 114 9.38 8.08 -10.37
CA MET A 114 10.81 8.41 -10.48
C MET A 114 11.64 7.36 -11.24
N ASN A 115 10.99 6.37 -11.87
CA ASN A 115 11.61 5.32 -12.68
C ASN A 115 12.69 4.51 -11.91
N PHE A 116 12.40 4.07 -10.68
CA PHE A 116 13.32 3.23 -9.90
C PHE A 116 13.68 1.93 -10.61
N GLU A 117 12.80 1.43 -11.50
CA GLU A 117 13.05 0.25 -12.32
C GLU A 117 14.30 0.33 -13.20
N THR A 118 14.85 1.51 -13.44
CA THR A 118 16.09 1.67 -14.21
C THR A 118 17.33 1.20 -13.44
N TRP A 119 17.26 1.14 -12.10
CA TRP A 119 18.37 0.75 -11.25
C TRP A 119 18.02 -0.34 -10.21
N THR A 120 16.74 -0.55 -9.88
CA THR A 120 16.30 -1.60 -8.95
C THR A 120 14.89 -2.09 -9.25
N ASN A 121 14.71 -3.42 -9.14
CA ASN A 121 13.41 -4.07 -9.20
C ASN A 121 12.96 -4.59 -7.82
N THR A 122 13.70 -4.26 -6.76
CA THR A 122 13.49 -4.79 -5.41
C THR A 122 13.07 -3.72 -4.42
N ILE A 123 13.48 -2.46 -4.65
CA ILE A 123 13.15 -1.33 -3.77
C ILE A 123 12.02 -0.51 -4.39
N GLY A 124 11.02 -0.21 -3.58
CA GLY A 124 9.89 0.66 -3.92
C GLY A 124 9.76 1.81 -2.92
N LEU A 125 9.11 2.87 -3.35
CA LEU A 125 8.77 4.02 -2.52
C LEU A 125 7.35 4.47 -2.84
N LEU A 126 6.49 4.51 -1.82
CA LEU A 126 5.14 5.05 -1.92
C LEU A 126 5.05 6.34 -1.10
N GLY A 127 4.35 7.33 -1.63
CA GLY A 127 3.84 8.46 -0.87
C GLY A 127 2.35 8.27 -0.64
N HIS A 128 1.84 8.67 0.52
CA HIS A 128 0.42 8.57 0.80
C HIS A 128 -0.06 9.80 1.58
N ALA A 129 -1.29 10.21 1.34
CA ALA A 129 -1.94 11.27 2.08
C ALA A 129 -3.46 11.10 2.03
N GLY A 130 -4.14 11.51 3.09
CA GLY A 130 -5.58 11.37 3.18
C GLY A 130 -6.16 11.97 4.44
N PHE A 131 -7.36 11.60 4.74
CA PHE A 131 -8.10 12.04 5.91
C PHE A 131 -8.92 10.90 6.49
N GLY A 132 -9.37 11.10 7.73
CA GLY A 132 -10.15 10.12 8.43
C GLY A 132 -10.77 10.67 9.70
N LEU A 133 -11.24 9.72 10.49
CA LEU A 133 -11.79 9.96 11.82
C LEU A 133 -10.93 9.26 12.84
N ALA A 134 -10.81 9.88 14.02
CA ALA A 134 -10.10 9.31 15.14
C ALA A 134 -10.88 9.47 16.45
N GLN A 135 -10.56 8.61 17.39
CA GLN A 135 -11.09 8.65 18.74
C GLN A 135 -9.99 8.39 19.74
N LEU A 136 -9.84 9.32 20.68
CA LEU A 136 -8.99 9.16 21.87
C LEU A 136 -9.86 8.70 23.03
N GLU A 137 -9.38 7.71 23.80
CA GLU A 137 -10.06 7.20 25.00
C GLU A 137 -9.07 7.16 26.17
N ASP A 138 -9.43 7.75 27.30
CA ASP A 138 -8.71 7.55 28.56
C ASP A 138 -9.13 6.24 29.21
N GLN A 139 -8.17 5.43 29.65
CA GLN A 139 -8.45 4.14 30.30
C GLN A 139 -8.78 4.28 31.79
N ASN A 140 -8.51 5.44 32.39
CA ASN A 140 -8.72 5.71 33.79
C ASN A 140 -9.98 6.55 34.07
N SER A 141 -10.61 7.07 33.01
CA SER A 141 -11.83 7.87 33.14
C SER A 141 -12.79 7.60 31.97
N ALA A 142 -13.96 8.22 31.98
CA ALA A 142 -14.94 8.12 30.89
C ALA A 142 -14.70 9.10 29.74
N ILE A 143 -13.54 9.76 29.68
CA ILE A 143 -13.23 10.74 28.65
C ILE A 143 -13.02 10.05 27.30
N LYS A 144 -13.79 10.51 26.32
CA LYS A 144 -13.69 10.13 24.91
C LYS A 144 -13.73 11.37 24.05
N ASP A 145 -12.74 11.54 23.21
CA ASP A 145 -12.63 12.65 22.27
C ASP A 145 -12.66 12.12 20.84
N LYS A 146 -13.61 12.64 20.03
CA LYS A 146 -13.77 12.27 18.62
C LYS A 146 -13.33 13.43 17.76
N MET A 147 -12.46 13.14 16.80
CA MET A 147 -11.83 14.16 15.99
C MET A 147 -11.69 13.73 14.54
N GLY A 148 -11.58 14.68 13.63
CA GLY A 148 -11.10 14.45 12.29
C GLY A 148 -9.56 14.37 12.28
N ASN A 149 -8.97 13.70 11.30
CA ASN A 149 -7.54 13.75 11.10
C ASN A 149 -7.19 13.93 9.61
N PHE A 150 -6.03 14.53 9.38
CA PHE A 150 -5.30 14.48 8.12
C PHE A 150 -4.03 13.66 8.35
N ILE A 151 -3.73 12.78 7.40
CA ILE A 151 -2.58 11.87 7.47
C ILE A 151 -1.74 12.02 6.22
N ALA A 152 -0.41 12.04 6.37
CA ALA A 152 0.52 12.03 5.26
C ALA A 152 1.81 11.30 5.64
N GLY A 153 2.38 10.55 4.72
CA GLY A 153 3.58 9.78 5.00
C GLY A 153 4.25 9.20 3.76
N VAL A 154 5.30 8.45 4.02
CA VAL A 154 6.08 7.73 3.01
C VAL A 154 6.33 6.29 3.47
N THR A 155 6.17 5.34 2.55
CA THR A 155 6.41 3.92 2.78
C THR A 155 7.53 3.44 1.88
N GLY A 156 8.65 3.04 2.46
CA GLY A 156 9.69 2.28 1.76
C GLY A 156 9.27 0.81 1.65
N GLN A 157 9.53 0.18 0.52
CA GLN A 157 9.20 -1.23 0.27
C GLN A 157 10.44 -2.00 -0.17
N ILE A 158 10.57 -3.23 0.33
CA ILE A 158 11.55 -4.22 -0.15
C ILE A 158 10.77 -5.44 -0.63
N LYS A 159 10.85 -5.72 -1.92
CA LYS A 159 10.21 -6.88 -2.54
C LYS A 159 10.88 -8.17 -2.08
N LEU A 160 10.17 -9.00 -1.33
CA LEU A 160 10.63 -10.33 -0.93
C LEU A 160 10.25 -11.40 -1.95
N SER A 161 9.07 -11.23 -2.56
CA SER A 161 8.56 -12.10 -3.62
C SER A 161 7.54 -11.35 -4.48
N ASN A 162 6.96 -12.03 -5.48
CA ASN A 162 5.87 -11.44 -6.26
C ASN A 162 4.58 -11.23 -5.44
N ARG A 163 4.49 -11.84 -4.26
CA ARG A 163 3.31 -11.81 -3.39
C ARG A 163 3.52 -11.06 -2.09
N VAL A 164 4.77 -10.80 -1.69
CA VAL A 164 5.08 -10.25 -0.38
C VAL A 164 6.16 -9.18 -0.49
N ALA A 165 5.95 -8.05 0.17
CA ALA A 165 6.97 -7.04 0.40
C ALA A 165 7.08 -6.73 1.90
N LEU A 166 8.31 -6.46 2.36
CA LEU A 166 8.59 -5.83 3.64
C LEU A 166 8.40 -4.32 3.47
N THR A 167 7.81 -3.67 4.47
CA THR A 167 7.55 -2.23 4.44
C THR A 167 8.10 -1.54 5.67
N GLY A 168 8.59 -0.31 5.49
CA GLY A 168 8.89 0.62 6.57
C GLY A 168 8.18 1.93 6.27
N ASP A 169 7.39 2.43 7.21
CA ASP A 169 6.55 3.60 7.03
C ASP A 169 6.85 4.68 8.07
N PHE A 170 6.85 5.92 7.60
CA PHE A 170 6.86 7.10 8.47
C PHE A 170 5.67 7.98 8.12
N THR A 171 4.82 8.19 9.11
CA THR A 171 3.55 8.88 8.96
C THR A 171 3.39 10.01 9.97
N THR A 172 2.91 11.17 9.51
CA THR A 172 2.47 12.29 10.30
C THR A 172 0.96 12.36 10.32
N ILE A 173 0.37 12.53 11.49
CA ILE A 173 -1.07 12.66 11.70
C ILE A 173 -1.35 14.01 12.35
N LEU A 174 -2.24 14.77 11.72
CA LEU A 174 -2.70 16.09 12.20
C LEU A 174 -4.17 15.95 12.58
N ASN A 175 -4.47 16.09 13.87
CA ASN A 175 -5.85 16.04 14.37
C ASN A 175 -6.52 17.40 14.25
N ALA A 176 -7.76 17.38 13.81
CA ALA A 176 -8.66 18.55 13.76
C ALA A 176 -9.80 18.38 14.76
N SER A 177 -10.19 19.49 15.40
CA SER A 177 -11.28 19.49 16.40
C SER A 177 -11.01 18.55 17.58
N GLN A 178 -9.77 18.51 18.06
CA GLN A 178 -9.38 17.77 19.25
C GLN A 178 -9.73 18.60 20.50
N ASP A 179 -10.51 18.01 21.41
CA ASP A 179 -11.04 18.71 22.58
C ASP A 179 -10.20 18.52 23.87
N VAL A 180 -9.39 17.45 23.93
CA VAL A 180 -8.49 17.15 25.04
C VAL A 180 -7.08 16.89 24.59
N ALA A 181 -6.10 17.08 25.48
CA ALA A 181 -4.71 16.71 25.26
C ALA A 181 -4.58 15.18 25.09
N PHE A 182 -3.49 14.69 24.47
CA PHE A 182 -3.26 13.26 24.27
C PHE A 182 -3.18 12.44 25.57
N ASP A 183 -2.87 13.08 26.70
CA ASP A 183 -2.88 12.52 28.04
C ASP A 183 -4.27 12.56 28.72
N ALA A 184 -5.27 13.18 28.08
CA ALA A 184 -6.62 13.40 28.57
C ALA A 184 -6.73 14.21 29.89
N ALA A 185 -5.63 14.78 30.41
CA ALA A 185 -5.62 15.47 31.69
C ALA A 185 -6.07 16.94 31.59
N SER A 186 -6.03 17.54 30.41
CA SER A 186 -6.48 18.93 30.22
C SER A 186 -7.33 19.09 28.97
N ALA A 187 -8.28 20.03 29.03
CA ALA A 187 -9.02 20.45 27.85
C ALA A 187 -8.08 21.20 26.88
N TYR A 188 -8.31 20.97 25.59
CA TYR A 188 -7.60 21.66 24.53
C TYR A 188 -8.62 22.36 23.61
N ALA A 189 -8.71 23.66 23.73
CA ALA A 189 -9.67 24.46 22.97
C ALA A 189 -9.14 24.91 21.59
N GLY A 190 -8.23 24.13 20.99
CA GLY A 190 -7.64 24.45 19.70
C GLY A 190 -8.64 24.21 18.57
N ARG A 191 -9.05 25.29 17.88
CA ARG A 191 -9.83 25.18 16.65
C ARG A 191 -8.88 24.93 15.45
N GLY A 192 -9.27 23.99 14.55
CA GLY A 192 -8.46 23.63 13.40
C GLY A 192 -7.51 22.46 13.67
N PHE A 193 -6.37 22.42 12.98
CA PHE A 193 -5.37 21.36 13.14
C PHE A 193 -4.45 21.65 14.34
N GLY A 194 -4.71 21.02 15.46
CA GLY A 194 -3.97 21.25 16.72
C GLY A 194 -3.15 20.07 17.19
N GLY A 195 -3.66 18.85 17.06
CA GLY A 195 -2.96 17.65 17.48
C GLY A 195 -1.96 17.16 16.44
N ILE A 196 -0.74 16.84 16.86
CA ILE A 196 0.30 16.29 16.00
C ILE A 196 0.84 15.00 16.61
N LEU A 197 0.86 13.94 15.79
CA LEU A 197 1.35 12.61 16.13
C LEU A 197 2.22 12.09 14.99
N PHE A 198 3.35 11.48 15.32
CA PHE A 198 4.21 10.77 14.39
C PHE A 198 4.18 9.28 14.66
N ASN A 199 4.11 8.47 13.60
CA ASN A 199 4.25 7.01 13.65
C ASN A 199 5.42 6.57 12.79
N GLY A 200 6.20 5.62 13.31
CA GLY A 200 7.20 4.86 12.55
C GLY A 200 6.87 3.38 12.66
N THR A 201 6.56 2.72 11.56
CA THR A 201 6.15 1.31 11.57
C THR A 201 6.96 0.47 10.60
N VAL A 202 7.07 -0.82 10.93
CA VAL A 202 7.60 -1.87 10.04
C VAL A 202 6.50 -2.92 9.86
N GLY A 203 6.33 -3.39 8.65
CA GLY A 203 5.22 -4.28 8.33
C GLY A 203 5.45 -5.14 7.11
N VAL A 204 4.40 -5.83 6.74
CA VAL A 204 4.36 -6.70 5.59
C VAL A 204 3.15 -6.34 4.73
N THR A 205 3.38 -6.24 3.43
CA THR A 205 2.34 -6.13 2.41
C THR A 205 2.19 -7.46 1.70
N VAL A 206 0.95 -7.97 1.62
CA VAL A 206 0.58 -9.17 0.87
C VAL A 206 -0.23 -8.76 -0.35
N TYR A 207 0.24 -9.12 -1.53
CA TYR A 207 -0.40 -8.83 -2.80
C TYR A 207 -1.41 -9.91 -3.18
N LEU A 208 -2.65 -9.50 -3.44
CA LEU A 208 -3.78 -10.37 -3.72
C LEU A 208 -4.12 -10.36 -5.21
N GLY A 209 -4.50 -11.53 -5.74
CA GLY A 209 -4.94 -11.72 -7.12
C GLY A 209 -4.25 -12.90 -7.80
N LYS A 210 -4.64 -13.20 -9.02
CA LYS A 210 -4.17 -14.37 -9.80
C LYS A 210 -2.90 -14.11 -10.62
N ASN A 211 -2.61 -12.84 -10.91
CA ASN A 211 -1.50 -12.45 -11.77
C ASN A 211 -0.14 -12.59 -11.10
N THR A 212 0.92 -12.70 -11.87
CA THR A 212 2.28 -12.91 -11.35
C THR A 212 2.82 -11.69 -10.63
N LYS A 213 2.60 -10.48 -11.19
CA LYS A 213 3.10 -9.21 -10.63
C LYS A 213 1.96 -8.40 -10.02
N HIS A 214 2.29 -7.53 -9.06
CA HIS A 214 1.42 -6.49 -8.56
C HIS A 214 1.76 -5.15 -9.22
N ALA A 215 0.79 -4.24 -9.27
CA ALA A 215 0.93 -2.89 -9.83
C ALA A 215 2.17 -2.14 -9.31
N ASP A 216 2.56 -2.33 -8.05
CA ASP A 216 3.75 -1.71 -7.46
C ASP A 216 5.05 -2.07 -8.21
N TRP A 217 5.09 -3.23 -8.87
CA TRP A 217 6.29 -3.82 -9.47
C TRP A 217 6.23 -3.96 -10.99
N VAL A 218 5.20 -3.40 -11.63
CA VAL A 218 5.09 -3.32 -13.09
C VAL A 218 5.80 -2.07 -13.58
N SER A 219 6.75 -2.23 -14.49
CA SER A 219 7.52 -1.14 -15.08
C SER A 219 6.94 -0.69 -16.43
N SER A 220 7.31 0.51 -16.87
CA SER A 220 6.99 0.98 -18.22
C SER A 220 7.68 0.13 -19.29
N ALA A 221 8.86 -0.45 -18.97
CA ALA A 221 9.57 -1.38 -19.85
C ALA A 221 8.81 -2.71 -20.03
N ASP A 222 8.14 -3.22 -18.99
CA ASP A 222 7.32 -4.44 -19.11
C ASP A 222 6.20 -4.24 -20.16
N ALA A 223 5.50 -3.10 -20.13
CA ALA A 223 4.46 -2.77 -21.10
C ALA A 223 5.01 -2.60 -22.53
N THR A 224 6.19 -1.98 -22.65
CA THR A 224 6.86 -1.82 -23.96
C THR A 224 7.33 -3.13 -24.54
N ASN A 225 7.89 -4.04 -23.74
CA ASN A 225 8.33 -5.35 -24.18
C ASN A 225 7.13 -6.22 -24.62
N GLU A 226 6.04 -6.19 -23.86
CA GLU A 226 4.81 -6.91 -24.25
C GLU A 226 4.26 -6.39 -25.58
N LEU A 227 4.23 -5.07 -25.78
CA LEU A 227 3.79 -4.49 -27.06
C LEU A 227 4.71 -4.92 -28.20
N LYS A 228 6.03 -4.92 -27.97
CA LYS A 228 7.02 -5.39 -28.95
C LYS A 228 6.81 -6.86 -29.30
N ASP A 229 6.62 -7.74 -28.31
CA ASP A 229 6.37 -9.16 -28.53
C ASP A 229 5.07 -9.40 -29.33
N ARG A 230 4.02 -8.59 -29.07
CA ARG A 230 2.77 -8.64 -29.83
C ARG A 230 2.94 -8.15 -31.27
N VAL A 231 3.72 -7.09 -31.49
CA VAL A 231 4.04 -6.58 -32.83
C VAL A 231 4.81 -7.65 -33.60
N THR A 232 5.86 -8.23 -33.01
CA THR A 232 6.62 -9.31 -33.63
C THR A 232 5.72 -10.50 -33.98
N ALA A 233 4.83 -10.91 -33.08
CA ALA A 233 3.90 -12.01 -33.34
C ALA A 233 2.87 -11.70 -34.46
N ILE A 234 2.58 -10.43 -34.72
CA ILE A 234 1.75 -10.01 -35.85
C ILE A 234 2.60 -10.01 -37.14
N GLU A 235 3.81 -9.46 -37.07
CA GLU A 235 4.77 -9.45 -38.18
C GLU A 235 5.06 -10.87 -38.65
N ASP A 236 5.32 -11.82 -37.75
CA ASP A 236 5.52 -13.24 -38.05
C ASP A 236 4.31 -13.87 -38.77
N LYS A 237 3.09 -13.42 -38.47
CA LYS A 237 1.89 -13.88 -39.17
C LYS A 237 1.69 -13.25 -40.54
N MET A 238 2.29 -12.08 -40.75
CA MET A 238 2.19 -11.35 -42.03
C MET A 238 3.30 -11.73 -43.02
N VAL A 239 4.13 -12.72 -42.67
CA VAL A 239 5.14 -13.25 -43.61
C VAL A 239 4.42 -13.79 -44.82
N ASP A 240 4.89 -13.42 -46.00
CA ASP A 240 4.47 -13.86 -47.33
C ASP A 240 5.74 -14.35 -48.03
N ALA A 241 5.91 -15.68 -48.03
CA ALA A 241 7.18 -16.31 -48.45
C ALA A 241 7.39 -16.31 -49.96
N ASP A 242 6.31 -16.32 -50.75
CA ASP A 242 6.36 -16.33 -52.24
C ASP A 242 6.03 -14.96 -52.84
N ASN A 243 5.69 -13.96 -52.04
CA ASN A 243 5.40 -12.57 -52.44
C ASN A 243 4.22 -12.45 -53.43
N ASP A 244 3.20 -13.26 -53.23
CA ASP A 244 1.98 -13.19 -54.05
C ASP A 244 0.95 -12.19 -53.51
N GLY A 245 1.13 -11.68 -52.29
CA GLY A 245 0.30 -10.69 -51.59
C GLY A 245 -0.67 -11.31 -50.60
N VAL A 246 -0.58 -12.61 -50.36
CA VAL A 246 -1.34 -13.36 -49.33
C VAL A 246 -0.36 -13.85 -48.26
N ALA A 247 -0.63 -13.53 -47.00
CA ALA A 247 0.24 -14.00 -45.92
C ALA A 247 0.18 -15.54 -45.78
N ASP A 248 1.32 -16.19 -45.48
CA ASP A 248 1.49 -17.66 -45.42
C ASP A 248 0.41 -18.39 -44.59
N TYR A 249 -0.16 -17.76 -43.56
CA TYR A 249 -1.20 -18.37 -42.72
C TYR A 249 -2.61 -18.36 -43.35
N LEU A 250 -2.82 -17.50 -44.36
CA LEU A 250 -4.05 -17.43 -45.18
C LEU A 250 -3.88 -18.10 -46.55
N ASP A 251 -2.65 -18.34 -46.96
CA ASP A 251 -2.33 -18.87 -48.26
C ASP A 251 -2.67 -20.37 -48.35
N THR A 252 -3.60 -20.69 -49.25
CA THR A 252 -3.99 -22.04 -49.57
C THR A 252 -3.20 -22.60 -50.78
N GLU A 253 -2.56 -21.75 -51.57
CA GLU A 253 -1.82 -22.09 -52.77
C GLU A 253 -0.33 -21.71 -52.67
N LYS A 254 0.40 -22.45 -51.84
CA LYS A 254 1.82 -22.19 -51.59
C LYS A 254 2.67 -22.20 -52.85
N ASN A 255 3.51 -21.21 -53.03
CA ASN A 255 4.40 -20.94 -54.16
C ASN A 255 3.69 -20.42 -55.41
N THR A 256 2.72 -19.55 -55.24
CA THR A 256 2.06 -18.79 -56.31
C THR A 256 3.01 -17.70 -56.85
N ALA A 257 3.00 -17.46 -58.15
CA ALA A 257 3.83 -16.37 -58.71
C ALA A 257 3.32 -14.99 -58.31
N ALA A 258 4.22 -14.07 -57.96
CA ALA A 258 3.88 -12.71 -57.57
C ALA A 258 2.94 -12.03 -58.59
N GLY A 259 1.77 -11.58 -58.10
CA GLY A 259 0.72 -10.95 -58.93
C GLY A 259 -0.24 -11.90 -59.63
N ALA A 260 -0.21 -13.19 -59.32
CA ALA A 260 -1.29 -14.11 -59.72
C ALA A 260 -2.57 -13.78 -58.93
N LEU A 261 -3.75 -14.06 -59.54
CA LEU A 261 -5.00 -14.01 -58.83
C LEU A 261 -5.12 -15.26 -57.95
N VAL A 262 -5.14 -15.09 -56.63
CA VAL A 262 -5.31 -16.13 -55.61
C VAL A 262 -6.75 -16.15 -55.14
#